data_22a1a480c6c93110efb1cd63dac333ae
#
_entry.id   22a1a480c6c93110efb1cd63dac333ae
#
_cell.length_a   1.000
_cell.length_b   1.000
_cell.length_c   1.000
_cell.angle_alpha   90.00
_cell.angle_beta   90.00
_cell.angle_gamma   90.00
#
_symmetry.space_group_name_H-M   'P 1'
#
loop_
_entity.id
_entity.type
_entity.pdbx_description
1 polymer ?
#
loop_
_entity_poly.entity_id
_entity_poly.type
_entity_poly.pdbx_seq_one_letter_code
_entity_poly.pdbx_strand_id
1 'polypeptide(L)'
;MQPTLNGIVGHPQDAPPPQLLQRLWDRAVLGRSWFDITAKDDESVLSTSERKKWLFFSETVIQTDRNSYAVSAPERAIAEHFLKKKSRFKAGEPLLRGYVSSGDHVIVNMMAYHFRKPTRGEVFVFTTRGIRTGANMMNPGGPSQFYIKRLAGVPGDTLRIEPPKLFVNGNEAQEPAFQRVASGTFDAPNDGYRGYSHGPRDMRFAFLGDDRQSIELADGKYFALGDNSYFSSDSRDWGTVPQQNLVGAGLVVFWPFGPHWGRIR
;
A
#
# COMPACT_ATOMS: atom_id res chain seq x y z
N MET A 1 -2.51 -2.05 2.62
CA MET A 1 -3.46 -1.90 3.74
C MET A 1 -4.76 -1.19 3.34
N GLN A 2 -4.92 -0.83 2.06
CA GLN A 2 -6.23 -0.34 1.60
C GLN A 2 -7.31 -1.40 1.89
N PRO A 3 -8.53 -1.00 2.29
CA PRO A 3 -9.00 0.38 2.44
C PRO A 3 -8.71 1.00 3.82
N THR A 4 -8.18 0.26 4.77
CA THR A 4 -7.92 0.78 6.14
C THR A 4 -6.87 1.90 6.15
N LEU A 5 -5.84 1.78 5.29
CA LEU A 5 -4.80 2.78 5.11
C LEU A 5 -4.53 2.97 3.62
N ASN A 6 -4.56 4.19 3.15
CA ASN A 6 -4.25 4.53 1.78
C ASN A 6 -2.74 4.66 1.55
N GLY A 7 -2.27 4.11 0.45
CA GLY A 7 -0.94 4.41 -0.08
C GLY A 7 -0.94 5.67 -0.94
N ILE A 8 0.23 5.97 -1.50
CA ILE A 8 0.37 7.07 -2.48
C ILE A 8 -0.30 6.65 -3.79
N VAL A 9 -1.25 7.44 -4.26
CA VAL A 9 -2.07 7.15 -5.45
C VAL A 9 -2.15 8.37 -6.36
N GLY A 10 -1.98 8.16 -7.65
CA GLY A 10 -2.21 9.19 -8.66
C GLY A 10 -3.69 9.23 -9.09
N HIS A 11 -4.22 10.43 -9.24
CA HIS A 11 -5.60 10.69 -9.69
C HIS A 11 -5.58 11.57 -10.94
N PRO A 12 -5.51 10.96 -12.15
CA PRO A 12 -5.63 11.71 -13.40
C PRO A 12 -6.99 12.42 -13.48
N GLN A 13 -7.00 13.62 -14.03
CA GLN A 13 -8.22 14.41 -14.27
C GLN A 13 -8.15 15.13 -15.60
N ASP A 14 -9.30 15.35 -16.23
CA ASP A 14 -9.38 16.12 -17.47
C ASP A 14 -9.47 17.63 -17.19
N ALA A 15 -10.07 18.00 -16.06
CA ALA A 15 -10.18 19.39 -15.65
C ALA A 15 -8.84 19.97 -15.17
N PRO A 16 -8.56 21.25 -15.43
CA PRO A 16 -7.37 21.93 -14.93
C PRO A 16 -7.36 21.96 -13.39
N PRO A 17 -6.19 22.06 -12.76
CA PRO A 17 -6.07 22.18 -11.32
C PRO A 17 -6.84 23.38 -10.76
N PRO A 18 -7.34 23.31 -9.52
CA PRO A 18 -8.03 24.41 -8.88
C PRO A 18 -7.11 25.62 -8.66
N GLN A 19 -7.68 26.73 -8.21
CA GLN A 19 -6.96 27.96 -7.91
C GLN A 19 -5.85 27.73 -6.85
N LEU A 20 -4.84 28.60 -6.85
CA LEU A 20 -3.64 28.45 -6.00
C LEU A 20 -3.96 28.23 -4.51
N LEU A 21 -4.87 29.03 -3.95
CA LEU A 21 -5.25 28.91 -2.53
C LEU A 21 -5.85 27.54 -2.22
N GLN A 22 -6.71 27.02 -3.10
CA GLN A 22 -7.26 25.68 -2.93
C GLN A 22 -6.21 24.60 -3.08
N ARG A 23 -5.24 24.73 -4.00
CA ARG A 23 -4.12 23.80 -4.15
C ARG A 23 -3.23 23.78 -2.90
N LEU A 24 -3.00 24.93 -2.28
CA LEU A 24 -2.26 25.01 -1.02
C LEU A 24 -3.01 24.35 0.13
N TRP A 25 -4.31 24.60 0.21
CA TRP A 25 -5.18 23.93 1.18
C TRP A 25 -5.21 22.41 0.97
N ASP A 26 -5.46 21.96 -0.25
CA ASP A 26 -5.46 20.55 -0.63
C ASP A 26 -4.15 19.86 -0.24
N ARG A 27 -3.02 20.53 -0.45
CA ARG A 27 -1.71 20.01 -0.09
C ARG A 27 -1.52 19.93 1.44
N ALA A 28 -1.90 20.96 2.16
CA ALA A 28 -1.70 21.05 3.60
C ALA A 28 -2.65 20.15 4.39
N VAL A 29 -3.90 20.05 3.97
CA VAL A 29 -4.96 19.37 4.71
C VAL A 29 -5.24 17.97 4.16
N LEU A 30 -5.39 17.85 2.84
CA LEU A 30 -5.79 16.61 2.18
C LEU A 30 -4.62 15.81 1.58
N GLY A 31 -3.39 16.32 1.69
CA GLY A 31 -2.20 15.66 1.15
C GLY A 31 -2.20 15.51 -0.37
N ARG A 32 -2.86 16.40 -1.11
CA ARG A 32 -3.00 16.35 -2.56
C ARG A 32 -2.02 17.30 -3.23
N SER A 33 -1.12 16.76 -4.03
CA SER A 33 -0.19 17.54 -4.86
C SER A 33 -0.71 17.58 -6.30
N TRP A 34 -1.11 18.76 -6.75
CA TRP A 34 -1.66 19.00 -8.08
C TRP A 34 -0.58 19.24 -9.13
N PHE A 35 -0.81 18.70 -10.33
CA PHE A 35 0.06 18.86 -11.50
C PHE A 35 -0.76 19.23 -12.73
N ASP A 36 -0.16 20.07 -13.57
CA ASP A 36 -0.63 20.36 -14.93
C ASP A 36 0.60 20.59 -15.80
N ILE A 37 1.04 19.54 -16.44
CA ILE A 37 2.20 19.55 -17.32
C ILE A 37 1.73 19.20 -18.72
N THR A 38 2.01 20.10 -19.65
CA THR A 38 1.63 19.98 -21.06
C THR A 38 2.86 19.64 -21.89
N ALA A 39 2.72 18.74 -22.84
CA ALA A 39 3.75 18.40 -23.82
C ALA A 39 4.11 19.63 -24.65
N LYS A 40 5.40 19.91 -24.77
CA LYS A 40 5.90 21.07 -25.56
C LYS A 40 5.89 20.79 -27.04
N ASP A 41 6.14 19.56 -27.41
CA ASP A 41 6.25 19.07 -28.77
C ASP A 41 5.42 17.80 -28.96
N ASP A 42 5.34 17.31 -30.20
CA ASP A 42 4.91 15.93 -30.45
C ASP A 42 6.02 15.01 -29.95
N GLU A 43 5.73 14.33 -28.84
CA GLU A 43 6.76 13.59 -28.11
C GLU A 43 6.27 12.25 -27.55
N SER A 44 7.22 11.34 -27.33
CA SER A 44 6.96 10.02 -26.77
C SER A 44 7.75 9.84 -25.48
N VAL A 45 7.08 9.32 -24.43
CA VAL A 45 7.73 8.99 -23.16
C VAL A 45 8.64 7.78 -23.35
N LEU A 46 9.92 7.94 -23.04
CA LEU A 46 10.94 6.89 -23.13
C LEU A 46 11.13 6.18 -21.78
N SER A 47 11.25 6.95 -20.71
CA SER A 47 11.48 6.40 -19.38
C SER A 47 11.01 7.36 -18.29
N THR A 48 10.84 6.82 -17.10
CA THR A 48 10.69 7.57 -15.85
C THR A 48 11.83 7.16 -14.91
N SER A 49 12.32 8.09 -14.12
CA SER A 49 13.34 7.82 -13.12
C SER A 49 13.14 8.70 -11.90
N GLU A 50 13.46 8.16 -10.74
CA GLU A 50 13.40 8.93 -9.49
C GLU A 50 14.75 9.58 -9.22
N ARG A 51 14.74 10.90 -8.95
CA ARG A 51 15.90 11.68 -8.56
C ARG A 51 15.69 12.28 -7.16
N LYS A 52 16.64 12.07 -6.25
CA LYS A 52 16.63 12.75 -4.96
C LYS A 52 16.95 14.25 -5.16
N LYS A 53 16.05 15.11 -4.69
CA LYS A 53 16.17 16.56 -4.81
C LYS A 53 16.86 17.18 -3.60
N TRP A 54 16.59 16.66 -2.41
CA TRP A 54 17.17 17.06 -1.13
C TRP A 54 16.98 15.95 -0.11
N LEU A 55 17.53 16.05 1.11
CA LEU A 55 17.58 14.96 2.11
C LEU A 55 16.33 14.08 2.21
N PHE A 56 15.14 14.63 1.98
CA PHE A 56 13.86 13.91 2.16
C PHE A 56 12.88 14.03 0.97
N PHE A 57 13.29 14.73 -0.10
CA PHE A 57 12.40 14.94 -1.23
C PHE A 57 12.93 14.24 -2.48
N SER A 58 12.08 13.45 -3.10
CA SER A 58 12.33 12.89 -4.42
C SER A 58 11.46 13.58 -5.46
N GLU A 59 11.95 13.64 -6.66
CA GLU A 59 11.19 14.05 -7.83
C GLU A 59 11.31 12.99 -8.92
N THR A 60 10.23 12.81 -9.66
CA THR A 60 10.22 11.97 -10.85
C THR A 60 10.62 12.81 -12.07
N VAL A 61 11.60 12.33 -12.79
CA VAL A 61 11.98 12.87 -14.09
C VAL A 61 11.37 11.99 -15.18
N ILE A 62 10.52 12.58 -16.00
CA ILE A 62 9.94 11.94 -17.18
C ILE A 62 10.78 12.35 -18.36
N GLN A 63 11.44 11.38 -18.97
CA GLN A 63 12.25 11.59 -20.16
C GLN A 63 11.43 11.23 -21.40
N THR A 64 11.31 12.18 -22.32
CA THR A 64 10.74 11.96 -23.63
C THR A 64 11.85 11.95 -24.69
N ASP A 65 11.52 11.67 -25.93
CA ASP A 65 12.43 11.75 -27.07
C ASP A 65 12.91 13.19 -27.38
N ARG A 66 12.23 14.21 -26.85
CA ARG A 66 12.55 15.62 -27.09
C ARG A 66 12.79 16.45 -25.84
N ASN A 67 12.10 16.15 -24.75
CA ASN A 67 12.10 16.97 -23.55
C ASN A 67 12.30 16.15 -22.27
N SER A 68 12.49 16.86 -21.16
CA SER A 68 12.54 16.28 -19.82
C SER A 68 11.66 17.10 -18.88
N TYR A 69 10.82 16.41 -18.09
CA TYR A 69 9.87 17.04 -17.17
C TYR A 69 10.13 16.52 -15.75
N ALA A 70 10.24 17.44 -14.79
CA ALA A 70 10.44 17.09 -13.39
C ALA A 70 9.16 17.30 -12.59
N VAL A 71 8.77 16.29 -11.80
CA VAL A 71 7.53 16.27 -11.00
C VAL A 71 7.84 15.87 -9.57
N SER A 72 7.41 16.67 -8.61
CA SER A 72 7.59 16.36 -7.18
C SER A 72 6.56 15.33 -6.71
N ALA A 73 6.69 14.09 -7.18
CA ALA A 73 5.88 12.94 -6.79
C ALA A 73 6.72 11.66 -6.98
N PRO A 74 6.39 10.55 -6.28
CA PRO A 74 7.05 9.27 -6.48
C PRO A 74 6.83 8.73 -7.89
N GLU A 75 7.87 8.14 -8.48
CA GLU A 75 7.87 7.59 -9.83
C GLU A 75 6.72 6.59 -10.04
N ARG A 76 6.54 5.69 -9.09
CA ARG A 76 5.50 4.66 -9.17
C ARG A 76 4.10 5.26 -9.35
N ALA A 77 3.77 6.33 -8.61
CA ALA A 77 2.47 6.98 -8.71
C ALA A 77 2.27 7.63 -10.09
N ILE A 78 3.32 8.21 -10.67
CA ILE A 78 3.28 8.81 -12.00
C ILE A 78 3.17 7.73 -13.08
N ALA A 79 4.04 6.73 -13.05
CA ALA A 79 4.09 5.68 -14.06
C ALA A 79 2.79 4.84 -14.10
N GLU A 80 2.31 4.38 -12.94
CA GLU A 80 1.14 3.49 -12.86
C GLU A 80 -0.20 4.20 -13.16
N HIS A 81 -0.35 5.46 -12.76
CA HIS A 81 -1.65 6.13 -12.82
C HIS A 81 -1.78 7.12 -13.99
N PHE A 82 -0.71 7.77 -14.39
CA PHE A 82 -0.76 8.79 -15.46
C PHE A 82 -0.23 8.29 -16.80
N LEU A 83 0.86 7.53 -16.81
CA LEU A 83 1.55 7.16 -18.05
C LEU A 83 1.21 5.74 -18.54
N LYS A 84 0.62 4.88 -17.71
CA LYS A 84 0.32 3.49 -18.06
C LYS A 84 -0.56 3.35 -19.32
N LYS A 85 -1.48 4.29 -19.55
CA LYS A 85 -2.46 4.21 -20.64
C LYS A 85 -1.99 4.88 -21.93
N LYS A 86 -1.02 5.78 -21.86
CA LYS A 86 -0.60 6.59 -23.00
C LYS A 86 0.88 6.95 -22.89
N SER A 87 1.62 6.71 -23.97
CA SER A 87 3.06 7.02 -24.06
C SER A 87 3.39 8.07 -25.13
N ARG A 88 2.45 8.46 -25.99
CA ARG A 88 2.64 9.46 -27.06
C ARG A 88 1.70 10.63 -26.88
N PHE A 89 2.23 11.84 -26.97
CA PHE A 89 1.52 13.09 -26.76
C PHE A 89 1.78 14.06 -27.89
N LYS A 90 0.77 14.86 -28.25
CA LYS A 90 0.92 15.95 -29.23
C LYS A 90 1.28 17.24 -28.50
N ALA A 91 1.91 18.17 -29.22
CA ALA A 91 2.18 19.50 -28.72
C ALA A 91 0.89 20.15 -28.16
N GLY A 92 0.96 20.70 -26.95
CA GLY A 92 -0.19 21.28 -26.26
C GLY A 92 -1.11 20.30 -25.53
N GLU A 93 -0.89 18.99 -25.64
CA GLU A 93 -1.68 17.99 -24.94
C GLU A 93 -1.19 17.79 -23.49
N PRO A 94 -2.10 17.58 -22.51
CA PRO A 94 -1.70 17.31 -21.15
C PRO A 94 -0.90 15.99 -21.05
N LEU A 95 0.36 16.08 -20.63
CA LEU A 95 1.22 14.95 -20.33
C LEU A 95 0.91 14.40 -18.93
N LEU A 96 0.74 15.30 -17.95
CA LEU A 96 0.27 14.99 -16.61
C LEU A 96 -0.75 16.05 -16.17
N ARG A 97 -1.97 15.64 -15.89
CA ARG A 97 -3.00 16.51 -15.31
C ARG A 97 -3.78 15.78 -14.23
N GLY A 98 -3.88 16.39 -13.04
CA GLY A 98 -4.52 15.79 -11.88
C GLY A 98 -3.72 16.01 -10.61
N TYR A 99 -3.85 15.10 -9.65
CA TYR A 99 -3.11 15.18 -8.39
C TYR A 99 -2.59 13.80 -7.94
N VAL A 100 -1.58 13.83 -7.08
CA VAL A 100 -1.11 12.66 -6.34
C VAL A 100 -1.45 12.86 -4.87
N SER A 101 -2.12 11.87 -4.26
CA SER A 101 -2.35 11.81 -2.82
C SER A 101 -1.13 11.23 -2.12
N SER A 102 -0.72 11.82 -0.99
CA SER A 102 0.48 11.41 -0.23
C SER A 102 0.33 10.05 0.48
N GLY A 103 -0.90 9.52 0.54
CA GLY A 103 -1.21 8.38 1.39
C GLY A 103 -1.31 8.76 2.88
N ASP A 104 -1.63 7.77 3.71
CA ASP A 104 -1.83 7.95 5.14
C ASP A 104 -0.51 7.91 5.89
N HIS A 105 -0.24 8.93 6.69
CA HIS A 105 0.91 8.98 7.57
C HIS A 105 0.52 8.46 8.95
N VAL A 106 1.19 7.41 9.39
CA VAL A 106 0.85 6.66 10.61
C VAL A 106 1.87 6.90 11.70
N ILE A 107 1.38 7.20 12.92
CA ILE A 107 2.21 7.14 14.12
C ILE A 107 2.28 5.68 14.58
N VAL A 108 3.51 5.20 14.78
CA VAL A 108 3.81 3.82 15.21
C VAL A 108 4.34 3.84 16.64
N ASN A 109 3.72 3.07 17.53
CA ASN A 109 4.25 2.86 18.88
C ASN A 109 5.31 1.74 18.88
N MET A 110 6.56 2.13 18.75
CA MET A 110 7.69 1.19 18.73
C MET A 110 7.95 0.54 20.10
N MET A 111 7.44 1.11 21.18
CA MET A 111 7.61 0.55 22.53
C MET A 111 6.55 -0.50 22.87
N ALA A 112 5.44 -0.57 22.13
CA ALA A 112 4.31 -1.43 22.48
C ALA A 112 4.71 -2.90 22.73
N TYR A 113 5.51 -3.47 21.85
CA TYR A 113 5.86 -4.90 21.90
C TYR A 113 6.99 -5.25 22.87
N HIS A 114 7.56 -4.25 23.55
CA HIS A 114 8.43 -4.47 24.71
C HIS A 114 7.63 -4.75 26.00
N PHE A 115 6.40 -4.27 26.06
CA PHE A 115 5.56 -4.34 27.26
C PHE A 115 4.33 -5.25 27.14
N ARG A 116 3.93 -5.57 25.93
CA ARG A 116 2.81 -6.48 25.66
C ARG A 116 3.06 -7.34 24.43
N LYS A 117 2.39 -8.48 24.37
CA LYS A 117 2.38 -9.30 23.16
C LYS A 117 1.52 -8.61 22.08
N PRO A 118 1.88 -8.77 20.80
CA PRO A 118 1.01 -8.40 19.69
C PRO A 118 -0.32 -9.15 19.75
N THR A 119 -1.41 -8.52 19.35
CA THR A 119 -2.75 -9.10 19.36
C THR A 119 -3.33 -9.18 17.95
N ARG A 120 -4.15 -10.22 17.69
CA ARG A 120 -4.84 -10.37 16.40
C ARG A 120 -5.71 -9.15 16.11
N GLY A 121 -5.83 -8.80 14.85
CA GLY A 121 -6.63 -7.68 14.38
C GLY A 121 -5.95 -6.32 14.44
N GLU A 122 -4.83 -6.17 15.18
CA GLU A 122 -4.12 -4.88 15.19
C GLU A 122 -3.31 -4.66 13.89
N VAL A 123 -3.15 -3.40 13.52
CA VAL A 123 -2.23 -2.98 12.47
C VAL A 123 -0.84 -2.90 13.06
N PHE A 124 0.12 -3.58 12.45
CA PHE A 124 1.49 -3.61 12.94
C PHE A 124 2.50 -3.30 11.85
N VAL A 125 3.64 -2.80 12.27
CA VAL A 125 4.78 -2.50 11.41
C VAL A 125 5.90 -3.49 11.73
N PHE A 126 6.54 -4.00 10.69
CA PHE A 126 7.67 -4.91 10.79
C PHE A 126 8.70 -4.65 9.69
N THR A 127 9.92 -5.12 9.87
CA THR A 127 10.98 -5.07 8.86
C THR A 127 10.98 -6.35 8.03
N THR A 128 11.32 -6.22 6.74
CA THR A 128 11.44 -7.38 5.82
C THR A 128 12.79 -8.08 5.90
N ARG A 129 13.61 -7.81 6.92
CA ARG A 129 14.92 -8.43 7.09
C ARG A 129 14.79 -9.96 7.15
N GLY A 130 15.45 -10.66 6.23
CA GLY A 130 15.41 -12.12 6.15
C GLY A 130 14.08 -12.72 5.68
N ILE A 131 13.11 -11.89 5.30
CA ILE A 131 11.85 -12.34 4.69
C ILE A 131 11.99 -12.19 3.17
N ARG A 132 11.70 -13.24 2.43
CA ARG A 132 11.78 -13.26 0.96
C ARG A 132 10.52 -12.67 0.34
N THR A 133 10.36 -11.36 0.42
CA THR A 133 9.26 -10.64 -0.26
C THR A 133 9.57 -10.44 -1.75
N GLY A 134 8.53 -10.21 -2.58
CA GLY A 134 8.71 -9.92 -4.00
C GLY A 134 9.71 -8.78 -4.26
N ALA A 135 9.69 -7.73 -3.45
CA ALA A 135 10.64 -6.61 -3.55
C ALA A 135 12.09 -7.04 -3.28
N ASN A 136 12.32 -7.93 -2.29
CA ASN A 136 13.65 -8.44 -1.98
C ASN A 136 14.13 -9.49 -2.99
N MET A 137 13.20 -10.20 -3.64
CA MET A 137 13.55 -11.13 -4.72
C MET A 137 14.03 -10.39 -5.97
N MET A 138 13.46 -9.22 -6.25
CA MET A 138 13.88 -8.37 -7.38
C MET A 138 15.20 -7.64 -7.11
N ASN A 139 15.56 -7.41 -5.83
CA ASN A 139 16.81 -6.79 -5.43
C ASN A 139 17.45 -7.55 -4.25
N PRO A 140 18.05 -8.72 -4.50
CA PRO A 140 18.74 -9.49 -3.47
C PRO A 140 19.88 -8.68 -2.85
N GLY A 141 19.85 -8.52 -1.52
CA GLY A 141 20.83 -7.69 -0.81
C GLY A 141 20.49 -6.20 -0.70
N GLY A 142 19.36 -5.79 -1.22
CA GLY A 142 18.80 -4.46 -1.00
C GLY A 142 18.45 -4.21 0.48
N PRO A 143 18.29 -2.94 0.89
CA PRO A 143 17.94 -2.60 2.26
C PRO A 143 16.59 -3.21 2.65
N SER A 144 16.48 -3.65 3.90
CA SER A 144 15.20 -4.10 4.45
C SER A 144 14.20 -2.94 4.47
N GLN A 145 12.96 -3.25 4.10
CA GLN A 145 11.86 -2.29 4.06
C GLN A 145 10.97 -2.43 5.29
N PHE A 146 10.25 -1.36 5.62
CA PHE A 146 9.18 -1.40 6.62
C PHE A 146 7.87 -1.70 5.91
N TYR A 147 7.21 -2.76 6.38
CA TYR A 147 5.86 -3.13 5.92
C TYR A 147 4.85 -2.86 7.03
N ILE A 148 3.67 -2.42 6.61
CA ILE A 148 2.51 -2.24 7.48
C ILE A 148 1.40 -3.19 7.01
N LYS A 149 0.94 -4.05 7.89
CA LYS A 149 -0.08 -5.07 7.61
C LYS A 149 -0.98 -5.27 8.84
N ARG A 150 -2.02 -6.06 8.68
CA ARG A 150 -2.85 -6.53 9.79
C ARG A 150 -2.29 -7.82 10.36
N LEU A 151 -2.22 -7.92 11.67
CA LEU A 151 -1.81 -9.12 12.36
C LEU A 151 -2.95 -10.12 12.36
N ALA A 152 -2.86 -11.13 11.51
CA ALA A 152 -3.89 -12.15 11.33
C ALA A 152 -3.73 -13.32 12.29
N GLY A 153 -2.51 -13.66 12.65
CA GLY A 153 -2.23 -14.76 13.56
C GLY A 153 -1.02 -14.51 14.44
N VAL A 154 -1.09 -15.05 15.65
CA VAL A 154 -0.03 -15.02 16.67
C VAL A 154 0.49 -16.44 16.94
N PRO A 155 1.64 -16.63 17.64
CA PRO A 155 2.16 -17.95 17.96
C PRO A 155 1.10 -18.87 18.58
N GLY A 156 1.02 -20.11 18.09
CA GLY A 156 0.04 -21.12 18.50
C GLY A 156 -1.28 -21.10 17.74
N ASP A 157 -1.51 -20.10 16.88
CA ASP A 157 -2.72 -20.08 16.06
C ASP A 157 -2.58 -21.03 14.85
N THR A 158 -3.71 -21.66 14.48
CA THR A 158 -3.90 -22.33 13.20
C THR A 158 -4.83 -21.48 12.34
N LEU A 159 -4.33 -21.05 11.18
CA LEU A 159 -5.07 -20.17 10.26
C LEU A 159 -5.54 -20.94 9.03
N ARG A 160 -6.72 -20.58 8.53
CA ARG A 160 -7.31 -21.04 7.26
C ARG A 160 -8.16 -19.95 6.65
N ILE A 161 -8.21 -19.86 5.33
CA ILE A 161 -9.09 -18.96 4.60
C ILE A 161 -10.15 -19.81 3.89
N GLU A 162 -11.39 -19.48 4.12
CA GLU A 162 -12.56 -19.90 3.32
C GLU A 162 -13.23 -18.61 2.82
N PRO A 163 -12.97 -18.21 1.59
CA PRO A 163 -13.45 -16.92 1.11
C PRO A 163 -14.94 -16.70 1.33
N PRO A 164 -15.38 -15.54 1.83
CA PRO A 164 -14.57 -14.34 2.12
C PRO A 164 -14.01 -14.27 3.55
N LYS A 165 -13.97 -15.35 4.30
CA LYS A 165 -13.72 -15.37 5.75
C LYS A 165 -12.33 -15.91 6.11
N LEU A 166 -11.81 -15.41 7.23
CA LEU A 166 -10.64 -15.93 7.91
C LEU A 166 -11.08 -16.79 9.09
N PHE A 167 -10.48 -17.99 9.23
CA PHE A 167 -10.67 -18.88 10.36
C PHE A 167 -9.38 -18.96 11.19
N VAL A 168 -9.56 -18.91 12.50
CA VAL A 168 -8.50 -19.05 13.48
C VAL A 168 -8.89 -20.15 14.48
N ASN A 169 -8.03 -21.14 14.63
CA ASN A 169 -8.25 -22.28 15.52
C ASN A 169 -9.60 -22.98 15.29
N GLY A 170 -9.96 -23.13 14.01
CA GLY A 170 -11.19 -23.78 13.57
C GLY A 170 -12.46 -22.92 13.62
N ASN A 171 -12.41 -21.71 14.17
CA ASN A 171 -13.54 -20.79 14.27
C ASN A 171 -13.37 -19.58 13.36
N GLU A 172 -14.47 -19.04 12.86
CA GLU A 172 -14.46 -17.77 12.13
C GLU A 172 -13.90 -16.67 13.05
N ALA A 173 -12.93 -15.90 12.54
CA ALA A 173 -12.31 -14.83 13.27
C ALA A 173 -13.31 -13.69 13.58
N GLN A 174 -13.50 -13.38 14.87
CA GLN A 174 -14.54 -12.47 15.34
C GLN A 174 -14.03 -11.03 15.58
N GLU A 175 -12.75 -10.79 15.46
CA GLU A 175 -12.18 -9.46 15.63
C GLU A 175 -12.82 -8.48 14.59
N PRO A 176 -13.27 -7.28 15.05
CA PRO A 176 -14.01 -6.35 14.18
C PRO A 176 -13.29 -6.00 12.87
N ALA A 177 -11.96 -6.01 12.89
CA ALA A 177 -11.15 -5.75 11.72
C ALA A 177 -11.30 -6.86 10.66
N PHE A 178 -11.32 -8.12 11.07
CA PHE A 178 -11.49 -9.26 10.16
C PHE A 178 -12.90 -9.34 9.61
N GLN A 179 -13.91 -9.09 10.45
CA GLN A 179 -15.31 -9.05 10.01
C GLN A 179 -15.54 -7.93 8.98
N ARG A 180 -14.91 -6.76 9.16
CA ARG A 180 -14.97 -5.67 8.21
C ARG A 180 -14.35 -6.06 6.85
N VAL A 181 -13.20 -6.74 6.86
CA VAL A 181 -12.59 -7.25 5.61
C VAL A 181 -13.48 -8.30 4.97
N ALA A 182 -14.01 -9.26 5.74
CA ALA A 182 -14.86 -10.33 5.24
C ALA A 182 -16.17 -9.82 4.63
N SER A 183 -16.76 -8.76 5.18
CA SER A 183 -18.01 -8.18 4.67
C SER A 183 -17.86 -7.52 3.29
N GLY A 184 -16.64 -7.17 2.88
CA GLY A 184 -16.39 -6.48 1.61
C GLY A 184 -17.02 -5.08 1.53
N THR A 185 -17.59 -4.58 2.63
CA THR A 185 -18.25 -3.27 2.69
C THR A 185 -17.21 -2.18 2.92
N PHE A 186 -16.59 -1.76 1.84
CA PHE A 186 -15.69 -0.61 1.84
C PHE A 186 -16.13 0.37 0.77
N ASP A 187 -16.12 1.66 1.10
CA ASP A 187 -16.23 2.75 0.12
C ASP A 187 -14.97 2.81 -0.75
N ALA A 188 -14.74 1.77 -1.52
CA ALA A 188 -13.58 1.70 -2.40
C ALA A 188 -13.99 2.03 -3.83
N PRO A 189 -13.30 2.99 -4.47
CA PRO A 189 -13.68 3.49 -5.78
C PRO A 189 -13.50 2.48 -6.93
N ASN A 190 -13.07 1.25 -6.74
CA ASN A 190 -12.98 0.24 -7.81
C ASN A 190 -12.93 -1.18 -7.23
N ASP A 191 -14.02 -1.87 -7.22
CA ASP A 191 -14.27 -3.32 -7.43
C ASP A 191 -13.30 -4.37 -6.86
N GLY A 192 -12.43 -4.05 -5.89
CA GLY A 192 -11.36 -4.96 -5.52
C GLY A 192 -11.51 -5.66 -4.17
N TYR A 193 -12.37 -5.18 -3.30
CA TYR A 193 -12.48 -5.73 -1.94
C TYR A 193 -13.54 -6.81 -1.87
N ARG A 194 -13.10 -8.06 -1.87
CA ARG A 194 -13.98 -9.25 -1.89
C ARG A 194 -13.85 -10.09 -0.62
N GLY A 195 -13.41 -9.47 0.48
CA GLY A 195 -13.07 -10.20 1.67
C GLY A 195 -11.71 -10.91 1.57
N TYR A 196 -11.46 -11.85 2.47
CA TYR A 196 -10.27 -12.68 2.39
C TYR A 196 -10.37 -13.62 1.19
N SER A 197 -9.28 -13.82 0.47
CA SER A 197 -9.21 -14.62 -0.73
C SER A 197 -7.88 -15.37 -0.84
N HIS A 198 -7.83 -16.37 -1.71
CA HIS A 198 -6.61 -17.08 -2.08
C HIS A 198 -5.76 -16.33 -3.11
N GLY A 199 -6.11 -15.06 -3.42
CA GLY A 199 -5.44 -14.23 -4.41
C GLY A 199 -6.05 -14.30 -5.81
N PRO A 200 -5.45 -13.65 -6.80
CA PRO A 200 -5.82 -13.73 -8.21
C PRO A 200 -5.73 -15.15 -8.73
N ARG A 201 -6.67 -15.54 -9.62
CA ARG A 201 -6.74 -16.89 -10.18
C ARG A 201 -5.45 -17.39 -10.83
N ASP A 202 -4.66 -16.47 -11.34
CA ASP A 202 -3.41 -16.75 -12.05
C ASP A 202 -2.18 -16.76 -11.13
N MET A 203 -2.37 -16.48 -9.84
CA MET A 203 -1.29 -16.40 -8.85
C MET A 203 -1.66 -17.29 -7.66
N ARG A 204 -1.00 -18.44 -7.52
CA ARG A 204 -1.13 -19.28 -6.32
C ARG A 204 -0.18 -18.79 -5.26
N PHE A 205 -0.74 -18.45 -4.10
CA PHE A 205 0.08 -18.19 -2.91
C PHE A 205 0.68 -19.48 -2.38
N ALA A 206 1.87 -19.37 -1.78
CA ALA A 206 2.56 -20.51 -1.18
C ALA A 206 1.84 -21.01 0.08
N PHE A 207 1.16 -20.11 0.80
CA PHE A 207 0.44 -20.39 2.03
C PHE A 207 -1.02 -19.92 1.93
N LEU A 208 -1.94 -20.72 2.45
CA LEU A 208 -3.38 -20.44 2.40
C LEU A 208 -3.91 -20.16 0.98
N GLY A 209 -3.34 -20.82 -0.02
CA GLY A 209 -3.67 -20.64 -1.44
C GLY A 209 -4.90 -21.40 -1.89
N ASP A 210 -5.50 -22.25 -1.04
CA ASP A 210 -6.77 -22.94 -1.26
C ASP A 210 -7.48 -23.25 0.07
N ASP A 211 -8.75 -23.70 -0.01
CA ASP A 211 -9.61 -23.98 1.16
C ASP A 211 -9.10 -25.12 2.05
N ARG A 212 -8.20 -25.97 1.56
CA ARG A 212 -7.68 -27.15 2.27
C ARG A 212 -6.42 -26.82 3.06
N GLN A 213 -5.75 -25.71 2.70
CA GLN A 213 -4.50 -25.32 3.34
C GLN A 213 -4.78 -24.63 4.68
N SER A 214 -4.05 -25.08 5.69
CA SER A 214 -3.95 -24.39 6.98
C SER A 214 -2.48 -24.20 7.34
N ILE A 215 -2.20 -23.20 8.16
CA ILE A 215 -0.87 -22.93 8.69
C ILE A 215 -0.94 -22.83 10.21
N GLU A 216 -0.14 -23.62 10.89
CA GLU A 216 0.10 -23.52 12.34
C GLU A 216 1.30 -22.64 12.59
N LEU A 217 1.16 -21.67 13.48
CA LEU A 217 2.19 -20.69 13.78
C LEU A 217 3.05 -21.15 14.95
N ALA A 218 4.30 -21.46 14.66
CA ALA A 218 5.30 -21.79 15.67
C ALA A 218 5.60 -20.60 16.60
N ASP A 219 6.26 -20.86 17.69
CA ASP A 219 6.72 -19.85 18.66
C ASP A 219 7.52 -18.74 17.97
N GLY A 220 7.21 -17.49 18.33
CA GLY A 220 7.84 -16.31 17.76
C GLY A 220 7.54 -16.04 16.28
N LYS A 221 6.50 -16.69 15.71
CA LYS A 221 6.06 -16.48 14.33
C LYS A 221 4.68 -15.82 14.29
N TYR A 222 4.57 -14.84 13.44
CA TYR A 222 3.35 -14.03 13.25
C TYR A 222 2.92 -14.11 11.79
N PHE A 223 1.62 -13.98 11.53
CA PHE A 223 1.08 -14.02 10.18
C PHE A 223 0.43 -12.68 9.83
N ALA A 224 0.89 -12.07 8.76
CA ALA A 224 0.48 -10.75 8.30
C ALA A 224 -0.43 -10.86 7.09
N LEU A 225 -1.60 -10.24 7.11
CA LEU A 225 -2.49 -10.11 5.95
C LEU A 225 -2.72 -8.64 5.60
N GLY A 226 -2.88 -8.37 4.31
CA GLY A 226 -3.36 -7.07 3.86
C GLY A 226 -4.88 -7.04 3.84
N ASP A 227 -5.49 -5.90 4.20
CA ASP A 227 -6.94 -5.72 4.17
C ASP A 227 -7.50 -5.77 2.73
N ASN A 228 -6.72 -5.38 1.71
CA ASN A 228 -7.00 -5.70 0.32
C ASN A 228 -6.44 -7.08 -0.01
N SER A 229 -7.11 -8.11 0.47
CA SER A 229 -6.64 -9.48 0.40
C SER A 229 -6.32 -9.92 -1.04
N TYR A 230 -7.11 -9.52 -2.02
CA TYR A 230 -6.94 -9.92 -3.41
C TYR A 230 -5.65 -9.37 -4.05
N PHE A 231 -5.23 -8.16 -3.69
CA PHE A 231 -4.05 -7.48 -4.26
C PHE A 231 -2.91 -7.28 -3.25
N SER A 232 -2.90 -8.05 -2.16
CA SER A 232 -1.87 -7.90 -1.13
C SER A 232 -0.73 -8.91 -1.33
N SER A 233 0.50 -8.43 -1.44
CA SER A 233 1.68 -9.24 -1.15
C SER A 233 1.85 -9.28 0.37
N ASP A 234 1.58 -10.42 0.97
CA ASP A 234 1.56 -10.63 2.42
C ASP A 234 2.03 -12.05 2.80
N SER A 235 1.78 -12.50 4.02
CA SER A 235 2.28 -13.78 4.50
C SER A 235 1.80 -14.99 3.70
N ARG A 236 0.76 -14.88 2.90
CA ARG A 236 0.36 -15.95 1.97
C ARG A 236 1.40 -16.17 0.88
N ASP A 237 2.14 -15.13 0.51
CA ASP A 237 3.18 -15.17 -0.51
C ASP A 237 4.54 -15.55 0.09
N TRP A 238 4.98 -14.87 1.15
CA TRP A 238 6.33 -14.94 1.68
C TRP A 238 6.45 -15.60 3.07
N GLY A 239 5.35 -16.08 3.68
CA GLY A 239 5.36 -16.83 4.93
C GLY A 239 5.28 -15.96 6.19
N THR A 240 5.77 -16.49 7.30
CA THR A 240 5.63 -15.87 8.63
C THR A 240 6.61 -14.72 8.86
N VAL A 241 6.20 -13.77 9.72
CA VAL A 241 7.05 -12.69 10.24
C VAL A 241 7.69 -13.15 11.54
N PRO A 242 9.03 -13.22 11.65
CA PRO A 242 9.70 -13.51 12.91
C PRO A 242 9.50 -12.40 13.94
N GLN A 243 9.44 -12.74 15.22
CA GLN A 243 9.28 -11.79 16.33
C GLN A 243 10.32 -10.66 16.32
N GLN A 244 11.55 -10.97 16.00
CA GLN A 244 12.64 -9.99 15.91
C GLN A 244 12.47 -8.93 14.81
N ASN A 245 11.55 -9.17 13.88
CA ASN A 245 11.23 -8.23 12.80
C ASN A 245 10.14 -7.23 13.20
N LEU A 246 9.44 -7.45 14.31
CA LEU A 246 8.37 -6.57 14.77
C LEU A 246 8.95 -5.23 15.19
N VAL A 247 8.35 -4.14 14.71
CA VAL A 247 8.75 -2.77 15.01
C VAL A 247 7.79 -2.13 16.01
N GLY A 248 6.49 -2.24 15.78
CA GLY A 248 5.52 -1.64 16.66
C GLY A 248 4.07 -1.67 16.13
N ALA A 249 3.16 -1.24 16.99
CA ALA A 249 1.74 -1.12 16.66
C ALA A 249 1.45 0.21 15.97
N GLY A 250 0.67 0.19 14.88
CA GLY A 250 0.10 1.39 14.27
C GLY A 250 -0.98 1.98 15.16
N LEU A 251 -0.88 3.25 15.55
CA LEU A 251 -1.80 3.88 16.47
C LEU A 251 -2.85 4.73 15.79
N VAL A 252 -2.38 5.74 15.08
CA VAL A 252 -3.24 6.77 14.49
C VAL A 252 -2.70 7.20 13.13
N VAL A 253 -3.62 7.54 12.23
CA VAL A 253 -3.32 8.33 11.05
C VAL A 253 -3.34 9.80 11.47
N PHE A 254 -2.21 10.48 11.43
CA PHE A 254 -2.12 11.86 11.86
C PHE A 254 -2.25 12.87 10.71
N TRP A 255 -2.07 12.41 9.48
CA TRP A 255 -2.22 13.19 8.26
C TRP A 255 -2.36 12.26 7.04
N PRO A 256 -3.12 12.61 5.99
CA PRO A 256 -3.94 13.81 5.83
C PRO A 256 -5.21 13.80 6.71
N PHE A 257 -5.87 14.97 6.86
CA PHE A 257 -7.15 15.10 7.59
C PHE A 257 -8.31 14.64 6.70
N GLY A 258 -8.33 13.34 6.42
CA GLY A 258 -9.32 12.68 5.57
C GLY A 258 -10.15 11.65 6.35
N PRO A 259 -10.87 10.76 5.65
CA PRO A 259 -11.72 9.73 6.27
C PRO A 259 -10.97 8.78 7.21
N HIS A 260 -9.67 8.59 7.01
CA HIS A 260 -8.83 7.72 7.84
C HIS A 260 -8.17 8.44 9.02
N TRP A 261 -8.34 9.77 9.13
CA TRP A 261 -7.71 10.53 10.22
C TRP A 261 -8.17 10.04 11.59
N GLY A 262 -7.23 9.88 12.50
CA GLY A 262 -7.48 9.41 13.85
C GLY A 262 -7.04 7.97 14.08
N ARG A 263 -7.67 7.31 15.05
CA ARG A 263 -7.27 5.95 15.49
C ARG A 263 -7.49 4.92 14.36
N ILE A 264 -6.47 4.10 14.12
CA ILE A 264 -6.56 3.00 13.15
C ILE A 264 -7.51 1.92 13.72
N ARG A 265 -8.47 1.51 12.90
CA ARG A 265 -9.53 0.56 13.28
C ARG A 265 -9.36 -0.78 12.55
#